data_e10991aada45c09da217ddd1d76e9f59
#
_entry.id   e10991aada45c09da217ddd1d76e9f59
#
_cell.length_a   1.000
_cell.length_b   1.000
_cell.length_c   1.000
_cell.angle_alpha   90.00
_cell.angle_beta   90.00
_cell.angle_gamma   90.00
#
_symmetry.space_group_name_H-M   'P 1'
#
loop_
_entity.id
_entity.type
_entity.pdbx_description
1 polymer ?
#
loop_
_entity_poly.entity_id
_entity_poly.type
_entity_poly.pdbx_seq_one_letter_code
_entity_poly.pdbx_strand_id
1 'polypeptide(L)'
;MTRIKRIGIDLIPINPLNPCHPCSISFHQCSIIYLCAMQQAQDDLQVRWLKLRIKLKERFGIKPDMDGILFLIGIQELGSGKQDFTKEEKQDLMHIAVCTVLSQSGYYALEGNDADGWPHFKQLKPLPGYIMIEQENFLKDHILLYFKNQEFID
;
A
#
# COMPACT_ATOMS: atom_id res chain seq x y z
N MET A 1 10.44 27.02 15.09
CA MET A 1 11.53 26.01 14.98
C MET A 1 11.14 24.82 15.83
N THR A 2 10.46 23.84 15.25
CA THR A 2 10.02 22.64 15.96
C THR A 2 10.66 21.43 15.29
N ARG A 3 11.53 20.79 16.03
CA ARG A 3 12.43 19.70 15.62
C ARG A 3 11.63 18.40 15.59
N ILE A 4 11.29 17.92 14.39
CA ILE A 4 10.69 16.60 14.19
C ILE A 4 11.74 15.54 14.49
N LYS A 5 11.55 14.80 15.58
CA LYS A 5 12.35 13.59 15.87
C LYS A 5 11.99 12.51 14.87
N ARG A 6 12.94 12.18 13.99
CA ARG A 6 12.90 10.94 13.20
C ARG A 6 12.96 9.76 14.16
N ILE A 7 11.91 8.95 14.18
CA ILE A 7 11.98 7.61 14.77
C ILE A 7 12.72 6.78 13.73
N GLY A 8 14.01 6.53 14.00
CA GLY A 8 14.81 5.61 13.21
C GLY A 8 14.29 4.19 13.44
N ILE A 9 13.70 3.60 12.42
CA ILE A 9 13.62 2.15 12.33
C ILE A 9 14.98 1.75 11.78
N ASP A 10 15.87 1.35 12.67
CA ASP A 10 17.12 0.69 12.31
C ASP A 10 16.77 -0.65 11.66
N LEU A 11 16.65 -0.64 10.34
CA LEU A 11 16.70 -1.84 9.54
C LEU A 11 18.13 -2.39 9.70
N ILE A 12 18.29 -3.39 10.56
CA ILE A 12 19.53 -4.15 10.65
C ILE A 12 19.77 -4.72 9.25
N PRO A 13 20.86 -4.36 8.57
CA PRO A 13 21.18 -4.95 7.27
C PRO A 13 21.49 -6.43 7.49
N ILE A 14 20.61 -7.30 6.99
CA ILE A 14 20.88 -8.73 6.93
C ILE A 14 21.98 -8.91 5.87
N ASN A 15 23.22 -8.99 6.31
CA ASN A 15 24.35 -9.32 5.46
C ASN A 15 24.32 -10.84 5.21
N PRO A 16 24.10 -11.33 3.98
CA PRO A 16 23.95 -12.74 3.70
C PRO A 16 25.26 -13.55 3.81
N LEU A 17 26.37 -12.93 4.20
CA LEU A 17 27.69 -13.56 4.22
C LEU A 17 28.36 -13.59 5.60
N ASN A 18 27.64 -13.30 6.69
CA ASN A 18 28.23 -13.41 8.02
C ASN A 18 27.64 -14.63 8.74
N PRO A 19 28.43 -15.73 8.91
CA PRO A 19 27.95 -16.87 9.68
C PRO A 19 27.78 -16.42 11.13
N CYS A 20 26.56 -16.55 11.65
CA CYS A 20 26.22 -16.28 13.03
C CYS A 20 27.23 -16.94 13.98
N HIS A 21 27.73 -16.17 14.94
CA HIS A 21 28.42 -16.72 16.12
C HIS A 21 27.58 -17.85 16.74
N PRO A 22 28.20 -18.87 17.33
CA PRO A 22 27.48 -20.05 17.81
C PRO A 22 26.63 -19.73 19.04
N CYS A 23 25.47 -19.14 18.84
CA CYS A 23 24.38 -19.25 19.76
C CYS A 23 23.69 -20.57 19.49
N SER A 24 23.54 -21.40 20.52
CA SER A 24 22.97 -22.76 20.53
C SER A 24 21.49 -22.84 20.10
N ILE A 25 21.08 -22.09 19.13
CA ILE A 25 19.73 -22.14 18.57
C ILE A 25 19.82 -22.97 17.30
N SER A 26 19.22 -24.16 17.32
CA SER A 26 19.12 -25.08 16.20
C SER A 26 18.58 -24.37 14.95
N PHE A 27 19.12 -24.69 13.78
CA PHE A 27 18.69 -24.15 12.47
C PHE A 27 17.16 -24.27 12.25
N HIS A 28 16.54 -25.29 12.82
CA HIS A 28 15.08 -25.48 12.84
C HIS A 28 14.33 -24.41 13.65
N GLN A 29 14.90 -23.94 14.73
CA GLN A 29 14.29 -22.93 15.60
C GLN A 29 14.30 -21.55 14.94
N CYS A 30 15.33 -21.22 14.18
CA CYS A 30 15.41 -19.98 13.40
C CYS A 30 14.36 -19.92 12.28
N SER A 31 14.14 -21.04 11.58
CA SER A 31 13.11 -21.13 10.54
C SER A 31 11.69 -20.99 11.10
N ILE A 32 11.41 -21.59 12.25
CA ILE A 32 10.09 -21.51 12.91
C ILE A 32 9.80 -20.07 13.39
N ILE A 33 10.80 -19.40 13.96
CA ILE A 33 10.65 -18.00 14.41
C ILE A 33 10.40 -17.08 13.22
N TYR A 34 11.12 -17.27 12.11
CA TYR A 34 10.91 -16.50 10.88
C TYR A 34 9.52 -16.72 10.28
N LEU A 35 9.07 -17.96 10.19
CA LEU A 35 7.73 -18.30 9.71
C LEU A 35 6.64 -17.71 10.63
N CYS A 36 6.83 -17.77 11.94
CA CYS A 36 5.89 -17.20 12.91
C CYS A 36 5.83 -15.67 12.79
N ALA A 37 6.94 -14.99 12.60
CA ALA A 37 6.99 -13.54 12.38
C ALA A 37 6.32 -13.13 11.06
N MET A 38 6.52 -13.90 9.99
CA MET A 38 5.85 -13.68 8.70
C MET A 38 4.32 -13.86 8.83
N GLN A 39 3.87 -14.89 9.57
CA GLN A 39 2.46 -15.14 9.81
C GLN A 39 1.82 -14.00 10.62
N GLN A 40 2.49 -13.54 11.68
CA GLN A 40 2.01 -12.40 12.48
C GLN A 40 1.88 -11.11 11.67
N ALA A 41 2.84 -10.81 10.81
CA ALA A 41 2.78 -9.64 9.93
C ALA A 41 1.59 -9.74 8.95
N GLN A 42 1.33 -10.93 8.42
CA GLN A 42 0.20 -11.20 7.56
C GLN A 42 -1.14 -11.00 8.30
N ASP A 43 -1.26 -11.53 9.52
CA ASP A 43 -2.46 -11.41 10.34
C ASP A 43 -2.74 -9.95 10.70
N ASP A 44 -1.69 -9.17 11.03
CA ASP A 44 -1.81 -7.73 11.29
C ASP A 44 -2.31 -6.95 10.06
N LEU A 45 -1.79 -7.25 8.88
CA LEU A 45 -2.26 -6.65 7.63
C LEU A 45 -3.76 -6.90 7.40
N GLN A 46 -4.23 -8.15 7.60
CA GLN A 46 -5.63 -8.50 7.43
C GLN A 46 -6.54 -7.77 8.44
N VAL A 47 -6.09 -7.64 9.68
CA VAL A 47 -6.83 -6.90 10.71
C VAL A 47 -6.92 -5.41 10.36
N ARG A 48 -5.83 -4.77 9.93
CA ARG A 48 -5.83 -3.37 9.49
C ARG A 48 -6.72 -3.17 8.26
N TRP A 49 -6.66 -4.08 7.30
CA TRP A 49 -7.51 -4.07 6.11
C TRP A 49 -8.99 -4.17 6.45
N LEU A 50 -9.36 -5.07 7.39
CA LEU A 50 -10.74 -5.20 7.84
C LEU A 50 -11.24 -3.91 8.52
N LYS A 51 -10.41 -3.29 9.36
CA LYS A 51 -10.75 -2.00 10.02
C LYS A 51 -11.01 -0.90 8.98
N LEU A 52 -10.18 -0.78 7.97
CA LEU A 52 -10.41 0.17 6.86
C LEU A 52 -11.75 -0.08 6.17
N ARG A 53 -12.06 -1.32 5.82
CA ARG A 53 -13.33 -1.68 5.16
C ARG A 53 -14.56 -1.38 6.01
N ILE A 54 -14.46 -1.55 7.33
CA ILE A 54 -15.55 -1.20 8.26
C ILE A 54 -15.75 0.32 8.26
N LYS A 55 -14.68 1.12 8.41
CA LYS A 55 -14.76 2.59 8.36
C LYS A 55 -15.33 3.10 7.04
N LEU A 56 -14.91 2.52 5.90
CA LEU A 56 -15.46 2.86 4.59
C LEU A 56 -16.95 2.52 4.48
N LYS A 57 -17.36 1.36 5.01
CA LYS A 57 -18.77 0.99 5.05
C LYS A 57 -19.61 1.97 5.87
N GLU A 58 -19.13 2.40 7.02
CA GLU A 58 -19.82 3.36 7.88
C GLU A 58 -19.97 4.72 7.18
N ARG A 59 -18.95 5.15 6.44
CA ARG A 59 -18.96 6.48 5.78
C ARG A 59 -19.73 6.50 4.47
N PHE A 60 -19.64 5.45 3.65
CA PHE A 60 -20.21 5.40 2.30
C PHE A 60 -21.43 4.48 2.17
N GLY A 61 -21.78 3.73 3.21
CA GLY A 61 -22.92 2.80 3.21
C GLY A 61 -22.72 1.52 2.39
N ILE A 62 -21.58 1.38 1.72
CA ILE A 62 -21.20 0.23 0.89
C ILE A 62 -20.01 -0.52 1.50
N LYS A 63 -19.94 -1.82 1.29
CA LYS A 63 -18.80 -2.64 1.69
C LYS A 63 -17.89 -2.86 0.48
N PRO A 64 -16.91 -1.96 0.23
CA PRO A 64 -16.09 -2.06 -0.96
C PRO A 64 -15.13 -3.26 -0.85
N ASP A 65 -14.91 -3.93 -1.97
CA ASP A 65 -13.75 -4.79 -2.21
C ASP A 65 -12.52 -3.94 -2.57
N MET A 66 -11.43 -4.58 -2.97
CA MET A 66 -10.22 -3.84 -3.33
C MET A 66 -10.43 -2.93 -4.55
N ASP A 67 -11.11 -3.43 -5.57
CA ASP A 67 -11.40 -2.67 -6.79
C ASP A 67 -12.27 -1.46 -6.49
N GLY A 68 -13.29 -1.64 -5.62
CA GLY A 68 -14.13 -0.55 -5.16
C GLY A 68 -13.37 0.50 -4.36
N ILE A 69 -12.38 0.11 -3.54
CA ILE A 69 -11.52 1.04 -2.81
C ILE A 69 -10.61 1.81 -3.78
N LEU A 70 -9.99 1.13 -4.74
CA LEU A 70 -9.17 1.78 -5.77
C LEU A 70 -10.01 2.76 -6.60
N PHE A 71 -11.22 2.36 -6.97
CA PHE A 71 -12.12 3.24 -7.71
C PHE A 71 -12.48 4.51 -6.90
N LEU A 72 -12.75 4.38 -5.59
CA LEU A 72 -12.99 5.54 -4.71
C LEU A 72 -11.77 6.47 -4.65
N ILE A 73 -10.57 5.92 -4.53
CA ILE A 73 -9.33 6.70 -4.55
C ILE A 73 -9.18 7.43 -5.89
N GLY A 74 -9.41 6.73 -7.02
CA GLY A 74 -9.30 7.33 -8.35
C GLY A 74 -10.28 8.50 -8.56
N ILE A 75 -11.52 8.39 -8.12
CA ILE A 75 -12.49 9.48 -8.15
C ILE A 75 -12.02 10.67 -7.28
N GLN A 76 -11.47 10.39 -6.11
CA GLN A 76 -10.96 11.44 -5.21
C GLN A 76 -9.79 12.18 -5.84
N GLU A 77 -8.84 11.48 -6.46
CA GLU A 77 -7.67 12.06 -7.10
C GLU A 77 -8.02 12.83 -8.38
N LEU A 78 -9.00 12.36 -9.15
CA LEU A 78 -9.50 13.10 -10.31
C LEU A 78 -10.18 14.41 -9.90
N GLY A 79 -10.81 14.46 -8.73
CA GLY A 79 -11.48 15.65 -8.20
C GLY A 79 -12.63 16.16 -9.06
N SER A 80 -13.07 15.42 -10.07
CA SER A 80 -14.18 15.80 -10.92
C SER A 80 -15.50 15.40 -10.26
N GLY A 81 -16.50 16.28 -10.35
CA GLY A 81 -17.87 15.99 -9.87
C GLY A 81 -18.65 15.02 -10.77
N LYS A 82 -18.00 14.37 -11.73
CA LYS A 82 -18.59 13.39 -12.64
C LYS A 82 -19.03 12.16 -11.85
N GLN A 83 -20.25 11.69 -12.09
CA GLN A 83 -20.81 10.52 -11.39
C GLN A 83 -20.90 9.28 -12.29
N ASP A 84 -21.03 9.49 -13.60
CA ASP A 84 -21.14 8.39 -14.56
C ASP A 84 -19.82 8.23 -15.34
N PHE A 85 -19.21 7.06 -15.21
CA PHE A 85 -17.97 6.70 -15.91
C PHE A 85 -18.22 5.52 -16.84
N THR A 86 -17.64 5.58 -18.03
CA THR A 86 -17.59 4.43 -18.93
C THR A 86 -16.73 3.31 -18.34
N LYS A 87 -16.73 2.16 -18.99
CA LYS A 87 -15.90 1.02 -18.54
C LYS A 87 -14.41 1.35 -18.65
N GLU A 88 -14.02 2.03 -19.70
CA GLU A 88 -12.65 2.48 -19.97
C GLU A 88 -12.21 3.50 -18.91
N GLU A 89 -13.00 4.52 -18.66
CA GLU A 89 -12.71 5.53 -17.62
C GLU A 89 -12.60 4.92 -16.22
N LYS A 90 -13.38 3.89 -15.91
CA LYS A 90 -13.24 3.15 -14.63
C LYS A 90 -11.89 2.43 -14.52
N GLN A 91 -11.38 1.87 -15.61
CA GLN A 91 -10.05 1.25 -15.63
C GLN A 91 -8.96 2.30 -15.46
N ASP A 92 -9.09 3.45 -16.12
CA ASP A 92 -8.15 4.56 -15.99
C ASP A 92 -8.13 5.11 -14.57
N LEU A 93 -9.30 5.27 -13.91
CA LEU A 93 -9.40 5.66 -12.51
C LEU A 93 -8.71 4.67 -11.56
N MET A 94 -8.89 3.38 -11.79
CA MET A 94 -8.20 2.36 -11.00
C MET A 94 -6.68 2.40 -11.23
N HIS A 95 -6.22 2.66 -12.45
CA HIS A 95 -4.81 2.84 -12.76
C HIS A 95 -4.23 4.07 -12.04
N ILE A 96 -4.92 5.21 -12.10
CA ILE A 96 -4.56 6.42 -11.36
C ILE A 96 -4.43 6.12 -9.86
N ALA A 97 -5.41 5.43 -9.28
CA ALA A 97 -5.39 5.07 -7.86
C ALA A 97 -4.15 4.23 -7.51
N VAL A 98 -3.83 3.22 -8.31
CA VAL A 98 -2.62 2.40 -8.12
C VAL A 98 -1.36 3.26 -8.18
N CYS A 99 -1.24 4.14 -9.18
CA CYS A 99 -0.11 5.05 -9.29
C CYS A 99 -0.01 6.00 -8.10
N THR A 100 -1.14 6.55 -7.63
CA THR A 100 -1.19 7.45 -6.47
C THR A 100 -0.75 6.75 -5.19
N VAL A 101 -1.28 5.57 -4.87
CA VAL A 101 -0.91 4.87 -3.64
C VAL A 101 0.55 4.42 -3.66
N LEU A 102 1.08 4.04 -4.81
CA LEU A 102 2.47 3.61 -4.98
C LEU A 102 3.45 4.79 -5.08
N SER A 103 2.98 6.00 -5.42
CA SER A 103 3.82 7.20 -5.45
C SER A 103 4.36 7.56 -4.07
N GLN A 104 3.63 7.27 -3.01
CA GLN A 104 4.04 7.51 -1.62
C GLN A 104 5.32 6.74 -1.25
N SER A 105 5.58 5.61 -1.90
CA SER A 105 6.81 4.82 -1.76
C SER A 105 7.81 5.05 -2.89
N GLY A 106 7.56 6.05 -3.73
CA GLY A 106 8.46 6.48 -4.80
C GLY A 106 8.55 5.50 -5.98
N TYR A 107 7.51 4.71 -6.23
CA TYR A 107 7.42 3.90 -7.45
C TYR A 107 6.97 4.72 -8.64
N TYR A 108 6.09 5.68 -8.41
CA TYR A 108 5.57 6.60 -9.41
C TYR A 108 5.75 8.05 -8.97
N ALA A 109 5.79 8.96 -9.92
CA ALA A 109 5.71 10.40 -9.68
C ALA A 109 4.65 11.01 -10.59
N LEU A 110 3.89 11.96 -10.07
CA LEU A 110 2.95 12.75 -10.85
C LEU A 110 3.74 13.65 -11.80
N GLU A 111 3.47 13.57 -13.12
CA GLU A 111 4.06 14.46 -14.14
C GLU A 111 3.19 15.71 -14.36
N GLY A 112 1.89 15.60 -14.12
CA GLY A 112 0.92 16.68 -14.31
C GLY A 112 -0.43 16.13 -14.75
N ASN A 113 -1.35 17.04 -15.08
CA ASN A 113 -2.66 16.69 -15.61
C ASN A 113 -2.73 17.02 -17.09
N ASP A 114 -3.52 16.25 -17.84
CA ASP A 114 -3.82 16.56 -19.23
C ASP A 114 -4.86 17.70 -19.38
N ALA A 115 -5.27 17.97 -20.62
CA ALA A 115 -6.25 19.02 -20.94
C ALA A 115 -7.64 18.75 -20.34
N ASP A 116 -7.98 17.49 -20.10
CA ASP A 116 -9.24 17.04 -19.51
C ASP A 116 -9.16 16.92 -17.98
N GLY A 117 -7.99 17.21 -17.39
CA GLY A 117 -7.74 17.19 -15.96
C GLY A 117 -7.31 15.82 -15.40
N TRP A 118 -7.03 14.83 -16.26
CA TRP A 118 -6.60 13.51 -15.81
C TRP A 118 -5.13 13.50 -15.42
N PRO A 119 -4.80 12.97 -14.22
CA PRO A 119 -3.42 12.92 -13.75
C PRO A 119 -2.60 11.87 -14.49
N HIS A 120 -1.40 12.24 -14.91
CA HIS A 120 -0.42 11.37 -15.55
C HIS A 120 0.75 11.07 -14.63
N PHE A 121 1.14 9.81 -14.57
CA PHE A 121 2.21 9.33 -13.72
C PHE A 121 3.34 8.70 -14.52
N LYS A 122 4.57 9.00 -14.09
CA LYS A 122 5.77 8.36 -14.59
C LYS A 122 6.27 7.32 -13.61
N GLN A 123 6.57 6.13 -14.11
CA GLN A 123 7.22 5.10 -13.31
C GLN A 123 8.68 5.45 -13.06
N LEU A 124 9.08 5.53 -11.78
CA LEU A 124 10.44 5.85 -11.36
C LEU A 124 11.30 4.60 -11.12
N LYS A 125 10.69 3.53 -10.65
CA LYS A 125 11.37 2.27 -10.37
C LYS A 125 10.47 1.08 -10.69
N PRO A 126 11.05 -0.08 -11.06
CA PRO A 126 10.27 -1.27 -11.36
C PRO A 126 9.52 -1.75 -10.10
N LEU A 127 8.34 -2.29 -10.32
CA LEU A 127 7.60 -2.97 -9.26
C LEU A 127 8.28 -4.29 -8.91
N PRO A 128 8.21 -4.74 -7.64
CA PRO A 128 8.70 -6.05 -7.25
C PRO A 128 8.00 -7.16 -8.03
N GLY A 129 8.77 -8.18 -8.44
CA GLY A 129 8.25 -9.35 -9.15
C GLY A 129 7.57 -10.36 -8.23
N TYR A 130 6.55 -9.92 -7.50
CA TYR A 130 5.80 -10.75 -6.56
C TYR A 130 4.87 -11.74 -7.25
N ILE A 131 4.61 -12.87 -6.59
CA ILE A 131 3.47 -13.72 -6.95
C ILE A 131 2.15 -13.01 -6.63
N MET A 132 1.04 -13.48 -7.19
CA MET A 132 -0.26 -12.79 -7.11
C MET A 132 -0.69 -12.42 -5.68
N ILE A 133 -0.54 -13.32 -4.71
CA ILE A 133 -0.90 -13.07 -3.30
C ILE A 133 0.00 -11.98 -2.68
N GLU A 134 1.27 -11.98 -3.00
CA GLU A 134 2.22 -10.97 -2.52
C GLU A 134 1.94 -9.60 -3.13
N GLN A 135 1.54 -9.56 -4.41
CA GLN A 135 1.11 -8.33 -5.09
C GLN A 135 -0.13 -7.73 -4.44
N GLU A 136 -1.11 -8.57 -4.09
CA GLU A 136 -2.32 -8.14 -3.41
C GLU A 136 -2.00 -7.55 -2.02
N ASN A 137 -1.18 -8.22 -1.24
CA ASN A 137 -0.77 -7.73 0.09
C ASN A 137 0.06 -6.45 0.01
N PHE A 138 0.97 -6.38 -0.96
CA PHE A 138 1.76 -5.18 -1.24
C PHE A 138 0.85 -3.99 -1.56
N LEU A 139 -0.17 -4.18 -2.38
CA LEU A 139 -1.12 -3.12 -2.71
C LEU A 139 -1.99 -2.73 -1.51
N LYS A 140 -2.44 -3.70 -0.69
CA LYS A 140 -3.18 -3.44 0.55
C LYS A 140 -2.39 -2.56 1.53
N ASP A 141 -1.10 -2.84 1.73
CA ASP A 141 -0.25 -2.03 2.60
C ASP A 141 -0.13 -0.58 2.10
N HIS A 142 -0.01 -0.37 0.79
CA HIS A 142 0.07 0.97 0.21
C HIS A 142 -1.27 1.72 0.27
N ILE A 143 -2.40 1.03 0.11
CA ILE A 143 -3.73 1.60 0.29
C ILE A 143 -3.92 2.02 1.77
N LEU A 144 -3.52 1.18 2.73
CA LEU A 144 -3.57 1.53 4.15
C LEU A 144 -2.70 2.75 4.47
N LEU A 145 -1.49 2.83 3.87
CA LEU A 145 -0.62 3.99 4.02
C LEU A 145 -1.27 5.26 3.46
N TYR A 146 -1.93 5.17 2.30
CA TYR A 146 -2.66 6.29 1.70
C TYR A 146 -3.73 6.82 2.65
N PHE A 147 -4.62 5.96 3.17
CA PHE A 147 -5.68 6.37 4.08
C PHE A 147 -5.16 6.87 5.44
N LYS A 148 -4.01 6.37 5.89
CA LYS A 148 -3.34 6.90 7.08
C LYS A 148 -2.81 8.31 6.85
N ASN A 149 -2.20 8.57 5.72
CA ASN A 149 -1.69 9.91 5.37
C ASN A 149 -2.81 10.93 5.14
N GLN A 150 -4.01 10.48 4.79
CA GLN A 150 -5.22 11.29 4.69
C GLN A 150 -5.95 11.44 6.05
N GLU A 151 -5.35 10.99 7.15
CA GLU A 151 -5.95 11.02 8.50
C GLU A 151 -7.32 10.30 8.58
N PHE A 152 -7.57 9.37 7.65
CA PHE A 152 -8.81 8.62 7.62
C PHE A 152 -8.80 7.43 8.60
N ILE A 153 -7.63 6.85 8.82
CA ILE A 153 -7.38 5.77 9.79
C ILE A 153 -6.18 6.13 10.68
N ASP A 154 -6.21 5.65 11.92
CA ASP A 154 -5.13 5.82 12.90
C ASP A 154 -3.92 4.90 12.61
#